data_0d17b0a2ed44c1c8af3c6fe0f7ff3c2e
#
_entry.id   0d17b0a2ed44c1c8af3c6fe0f7ff3c2e
#
_cell.length_a   1.000
_cell.length_b   1.000
_cell.length_c   1.000
_cell.angle_alpha   90.00
_cell.angle_beta   90.00
_cell.angle_gamma   90.00
#
_symmetry.space_group_name_H-M   'P 1'
#
loop_
_entity.id
_entity.type
_entity.pdbx_description
1 polymer ?
#
loop_
_entity_poly.entity_id
_entity_poly.type
_entity_poly.pdbx_seq_one_letter_code
_entity_poly.pdbx_strand_id
1 'polypeptide(L)'
;MTNWISVEERLPEIDPNKKGRRNNKVSIRVLCACKQWSGKKMVKEGYCEWWDDDCCSWRIPGSIDRVTHWTYLPEPPEDEEAEYEANT
;
A
#
# COMPACT_ATOMS: atom_id res chain seq x y z
N MET A 1 -17.32 7.11 2.35
CA MET A 1 -16.49 7.75 1.33
C MET A 1 -15.03 7.49 1.58
N THR A 2 -14.32 7.21 0.53
CA THR A 2 -12.89 6.92 0.65
C THR A 2 -12.10 8.22 0.57
N ASN A 3 -11.22 8.45 1.54
CA ASN A 3 -10.38 9.63 1.56
C ASN A 3 -9.03 9.29 0.95
N TRP A 4 -8.91 9.51 -0.34
CA TRP A 4 -7.67 9.27 -1.03
C TRP A 4 -6.66 10.36 -0.73
N ILE A 5 -5.43 9.96 -0.48
CA ILE A 5 -4.33 10.88 -0.15
C ILE A 5 -3.37 10.88 -1.34
N SER A 6 -3.04 12.06 -1.84
CA SER A 6 -2.10 12.17 -2.94
C SER A 6 -0.70 11.76 -2.48
N VAL A 7 0.01 11.01 -3.32
CA VAL A 7 1.39 10.63 -2.99
C VAL A 7 2.30 11.86 -2.94
N GLU A 8 1.90 12.94 -3.56
CA GLU A 8 2.65 14.18 -3.50
C GLU A 8 2.44 14.92 -2.18
N GLU A 9 1.33 14.62 -1.51
CA GLU A 9 1.03 15.23 -0.23
C GLU A 9 1.80 14.54 0.89
N ARG A 10 1.74 13.22 0.95
CA ARG A 10 2.53 12.44 1.89
C ARG A 10 2.47 10.96 1.52
N LEU A 11 3.39 10.20 2.07
CA LEU A 11 3.47 8.76 1.87
C LEU A 11 2.97 8.03 3.12
N PRO A 12 2.63 6.73 2.99
CA PRO A 12 2.16 5.97 4.15
C PRO A 12 3.22 5.89 5.25
N GLU A 13 2.77 5.72 6.48
CA GLU A 13 3.66 5.62 7.61
C GLU A 13 4.52 4.37 7.55
N ILE A 14 5.72 4.46 8.08
CA ILE A 14 6.62 3.33 8.17
C ILE A 14 6.10 2.36 9.23
N ASP A 15 6.13 1.06 8.89
CA ASP A 15 5.75 0.01 9.83
C ASP A 15 7.00 -0.43 10.58
N PRO A 16 7.11 -0.14 11.89
CA PRO A 16 8.32 -0.45 12.64
C PRO A 16 8.52 -1.94 12.85
N ASN A 17 7.51 -2.75 12.61
CA ASN A 17 7.58 -4.19 12.84
C ASN A 17 7.93 -4.97 11.59
N LYS A 18 8.15 -4.32 10.47
CA LYS A 18 8.43 -5.00 9.21
C LYS A 18 9.64 -4.40 8.54
N LYS A 19 10.34 -5.23 7.78
CA LYS A 19 11.49 -4.81 7.00
C LYS A 19 11.39 -5.43 5.62
N GLY A 20 11.89 -4.70 4.64
CA GLY A 20 11.95 -5.18 3.28
C GLY A 20 13.30 -5.80 2.98
N ARG A 21 13.67 -5.78 1.71
CA ARG A 21 14.95 -6.32 1.28
C ARG A 21 16.09 -5.54 1.91
N ARG A 22 17.16 -6.25 2.26
CA ARG A 22 18.35 -5.63 2.84
C ARG A 22 18.02 -4.79 4.07
N ASN A 23 16.98 -5.20 4.79
CA ASN A 23 16.56 -4.50 5.99
C ASN A 23 16.01 -3.11 5.74
N ASN A 24 15.56 -2.85 4.54
CA ASN A 24 14.97 -1.56 4.19
C ASN A 24 13.71 -1.28 4.99
N LYS A 25 13.47 -0.02 5.29
CA LYS A 25 12.22 0.39 5.92
C LYS A 25 11.07 0.21 4.93
N VAL A 26 9.94 -0.24 5.43
CA VAL A 26 8.74 -0.39 4.62
C VAL A 26 7.58 0.28 5.33
N SER A 27 6.61 0.72 4.53
CA SER A 27 5.40 1.31 5.09
C SER A 27 4.41 0.23 5.47
N ILE A 28 3.35 0.64 6.16
CA ILE A 28 2.18 -0.21 6.34
C ILE A 28 1.58 -0.50 4.97
N ARG A 29 0.82 -1.58 4.88
CA ARG A 29 0.10 -1.89 3.64
C ARG A 29 -1.10 -0.97 3.50
N VAL A 30 -1.32 -0.52 2.27
CA VAL A 30 -2.40 0.42 1.97
C VAL A 30 -3.02 0.07 0.63
N LEU A 31 -4.18 0.64 0.36
CA LEU A 31 -4.76 0.58 -0.98
C LEU A 31 -4.11 1.65 -1.82
N CYS A 32 -3.76 1.30 -3.05
CA CYS A 32 -3.08 2.20 -3.96
C CYS A 32 -3.94 2.42 -5.20
N ALA A 33 -4.21 3.69 -5.50
CA ALA A 33 -4.86 4.05 -6.76
C ALA A 33 -3.76 4.14 -7.80
N CYS A 34 -3.80 3.24 -8.76
CA CYS A 34 -2.76 3.10 -9.76
C CYS A 34 -3.28 3.53 -11.12
N LYS A 35 -2.38 4.08 -11.92
CA LYS A 35 -2.70 4.48 -13.29
C LYS A 35 -1.69 3.81 -14.21
N GLN A 36 -2.19 3.01 -15.14
CA GLN A 36 -1.34 2.38 -16.14
C GLN A 36 -0.94 3.40 -17.20
N TRP A 37 0.13 3.08 -17.90
CA TRP A 37 0.59 3.96 -18.98
C TRP A 37 -0.48 4.17 -20.04
N SER A 38 -1.41 3.21 -20.18
CA SER A 38 -2.52 3.32 -21.13
C SER A 38 -3.62 4.25 -20.64
N GLY A 39 -3.53 4.71 -19.39
CA GLY A 39 -4.56 5.55 -18.81
C GLY A 39 -5.58 4.82 -17.96
N LYS A 40 -5.53 3.50 -17.97
CA LYS A 40 -6.46 2.70 -17.18
C LYS A 40 -6.16 2.86 -15.69
N LYS A 41 -7.19 3.03 -14.89
CA LYS A 41 -7.06 3.19 -13.45
C LYS A 41 -7.44 1.91 -12.72
N MET A 42 -6.71 1.60 -11.67
CA MET A 42 -6.94 0.38 -10.89
C MET A 42 -6.64 0.65 -9.43
N VAL A 43 -7.20 -0.17 -8.55
CA VAL A 43 -6.92 -0.13 -7.12
C VAL A 43 -6.25 -1.43 -6.75
N LYS A 44 -5.09 -1.35 -6.12
CA LYS A 44 -4.33 -2.52 -5.71
C LYS A 44 -3.78 -2.31 -4.31
N GLU A 45 -3.53 -3.39 -3.60
CA GLU A 45 -2.90 -3.32 -2.29
C GLU A 45 -1.39 -3.28 -2.47
N GLY A 46 -0.72 -2.43 -1.69
CA GLY A 46 0.72 -2.32 -1.78
C GLY A 46 1.32 -1.58 -0.61
N TYR A 47 2.58 -1.26 -0.73
CA TYR A 47 3.31 -0.54 0.31
C TYR A 47 4.52 0.14 -0.31
N CYS A 48 5.14 1.05 0.46
CA CYS A 48 6.38 1.69 0.05
C CYS A 48 7.57 1.02 0.70
N GLU A 49 8.66 0.93 -0.02
CA GLU A 49 9.92 0.43 0.52
C GLU A 49 11.01 1.49 0.28
N TRP A 50 11.66 1.92 1.34
CA TRP A 50 12.72 2.93 1.25
C TRP A 50 14.07 2.25 1.20
N TRP A 51 14.80 2.48 0.11
CA TRP A 51 16.17 1.97 -0.04
C TRP A 51 17.20 3.05 0.27
N ASP A 52 16.73 4.25 0.56
CA ASP A 52 17.53 5.37 1.02
C ASP A 52 16.59 6.31 1.77
N ASP A 53 17.14 7.24 2.54
CA ASP A 53 16.31 8.13 3.34
C ASP A 53 15.31 8.92 2.51
N ASP A 54 15.70 9.32 1.30
CA ASP A 54 14.86 10.12 0.45
C ASP A 54 14.31 9.38 -0.75
N CYS A 55 14.62 8.10 -0.87
CA CYS A 55 14.26 7.34 -2.07
C CYS A 55 13.46 6.12 -1.71
N CYS A 56 12.28 6.01 -2.27
CA CYS A 56 11.43 4.86 -2.05
C CYS A 56 10.77 4.41 -3.35
N SER A 57 10.27 3.20 -3.32
CA SER A 57 9.54 2.64 -4.45
C SER A 57 8.26 2.02 -3.95
N TRP A 58 7.22 2.08 -4.76
CA TRP A 58 5.99 1.38 -4.48
C TRP A 58 6.15 -0.08 -4.84
N ARG A 59 5.74 -0.96 -3.93
CA ARG A 59 5.76 -2.40 -4.15
C ARG A 59 4.32 -2.87 -4.32
N ILE A 60 3.95 -3.18 -5.55
CA ILE A 60 2.60 -3.61 -5.90
C ILE A 60 2.73 -4.91 -6.68
N PRO A 61 2.02 -5.96 -6.28
CA PRO A 61 2.16 -7.27 -6.94
C PRO A 61 1.87 -7.18 -8.43
N GLY A 62 2.81 -7.71 -9.21
CA GLY A 62 2.63 -7.91 -10.63
C GLY A 62 2.42 -6.67 -11.47
N SER A 63 2.89 -5.53 -11.03
CA SER A 63 2.55 -4.30 -11.72
C SER A 63 3.70 -3.31 -11.76
N ILE A 64 3.76 -2.58 -12.85
CA ILE A 64 4.65 -1.43 -13.00
C ILE A 64 3.82 -0.14 -13.05
N ASP A 65 2.61 -0.19 -12.52
CA ASP A 65 1.70 0.94 -12.56
C ASP A 65 2.23 2.08 -11.71
N ARG A 66 1.83 3.28 -12.07
CA ARG A 66 2.18 4.46 -11.30
C ARG A 66 1.12 4.69 -10.23
N VAL A 67 1.54 4.80 -8.97
CA VAL A 67 0.64 5.10 -7.88
C VAL A 67 0.47 6.61 -7.79
N THR A 68 -0.77 7.07 -7.79
CA THR A 68 -1.08 8.49 -7.68
C THR A 68 -1.65 8.86 -6.31
N HIS A 69 -2.40 7.95 -5.72
CA HIS A 69 -3.04 8.17 -4.42
C HIS A 69 -3.02 6.87 -3.63
N TRP A 70 -3.22 6.99 -2.33
CA TRP A 70 -3.33 5.83 -1.46
C TRP A 70 -4.32 6.13 -0.34
N THR A 71 -4.78 5.08 0.31
CA THR A 71 -5.63 5.21 1.48
C THR A 71 -5.44 3.99 2.37
N TYR A 72 -5.86 4.12 3.61
CA TYR A 72 -5.71 3.02 4.57
C TYR A 72 -6.60 1.85 4.19
N LEU A 73 -6.13 0.64 4.50
CA LEU A 73 -6.95 -0.55 4.32
C LEU A 73 -8.12 -0.49 5.29
N PRO A 74 -9.30 -0.93 4.85
CA PRO A 74 -10.42 -1.01 5.79
C PRO A 74 -10.15 -2.08 6.85
N GLU A 75 -10.61 -1.79 8.05
CA GLU A 75 -10.47 -2.76 9.14
C GLU A 75 -11.54 -3.82 9.03
N PRO A 76 -11.19 -5.08 9.27
CA PRO A 76 -12.21 -6.13 9.26
C PRO A 76 -13.12 -5.98 10.46
N PRO A 77 -14.39 -6.38 10.32
CA PRO A 77 -15.31 -6.35 11.46
C PRO A 77 -14.83 -7.30 12.56
N GLU A 78 -14.82 -6.81 13.78
CA GLU A 78 -14.33 -7.62 14.89
C GLU A 78 -15.19 -8.85 15.13
N ASP A 79 -16.48 -8.70 14.92
CA ASP A 79 -17.42 -9.79 15.21
C ASP A 79 -17.26 -10.96 14.28
N GLU A 80 -16.59 -10.78 13.17
CA GLU A 80 -16.53 -11.80 12.14
C GLU A 80 -15.14 -12.31 11.88
N GLU A 81 -14.24 -12.07 12.79
CA GLU A 81 -12.86 -12.48 12.60
C GLU A 81 -12.73 -13.98 12.43
N ALA A 82 -13.49 -14.74 13.22
CA ALA A 82 -13.40 -16.19 13.15
C ALA A 82 -13.78 -16.70 11.78
N GLU A 83 -14.68 -16.01 11.12
CA GLU A 83 -15.14 -16.45 9.82
C GLU A 83 -14.08 -16.24 8.75
N TYR A 84 -13.32 -15.17 8.87
CA TYR A 84 -12.24 -14.94 7.92
C TYR A 84 -11.21 -16.04 7.99
N GLU A 85 -10.90 -16.48 9.18
CA GLU A 85 -9.90 -17.50 9.37
C GLU A 85 -10.34 -18.83 8.80
N ALA A 86 -11.61 -19.11 8.87
CA ALA A 86 -12.13 -20.37 8.37
C ALA A 86 -11.97 -20.49 6.86
N ASN A 87 -11.79 -19.40 6.18
CA ASN A 87 -11.68 -19.38 4.73
C ASN A 87 -10.25 -19.51 4.23
N THR A 88 -9.32 -19.57 5.11
CA THR A 88 -7.92 -19.70 4.71
C THR A 88 -7.38 -21.11 4.95
#